data_9d5a9762124553f81e8a4e0725569b6c
#
_entry.id   9d5a9762124553f81e8a4e0725569b6c
#
_cell.length_a   1.000
_cell.length_b   1.000
_cell.length_c   1.000
_cell.angle_alpha   90.00
_cell.angle_beta   90.00
_cell.angle_gamma   90.00
#
_symmetry.space_group_name_H-M   'P 1'
#
loop_
_entity.id
_entity.type
_entity.pdbx_description
1 polymer ?
#
loop_
_entity_poly.entity_id
_entity_poly.type
_entity_poly.pdbx_seq_one_letter_code
_entity_poly.pdbx_strand_id
1 'polypeptide(L)'
;QAITFKLIKLANSIYYAQRTKVDTIKRAVTVIGFDEIMGIALSMSVLKSMADKSGFSLDMKALWMHAIGCATAAKEIAKRTNPTIANKVFVPCLLHDIGKILFSTYFSEEYRKVRQVSMEARTPLYAAEMKVFELDHASVAALLLKRWNFPNSIIIPCRYHHKPDACPPEFKHMTLIINMANYLVQKAGIGHSGNPVPVAARNIINKVGTNEQVLHLTIENLKKNEEKIKEFFQLTTEE
;
A
#
# COMPACT_ATOMS: atom_id res chain seq x y z
N GLN A 1 -12.32 7.74 21.30
CA GLN A 1 -13.12 8.81 20.65
C GLN A 1 -12.45 9.35 19.38
N ALA A 2 -11.13 9.58 19.38
CA ALA A 2 -10.41 10.13 18.22
C ALA A 2 -10.53 9.28 16.94
N ILE A 3 -10.33 7.95 17.02
CA ILE A 3 -10.41 7.04 15.86
C ILE A 3 -11.82 7.02 15.26
N THR A 4 -12.87 6.93 16.11
CA THR A 4 -14.27 6.93 15.64
C THR A 4 -14.59 8.19 14.83
N PHE A 5 -14.18 9.35 15.34
CA PHE A 5 -14.39 10.63 14.66
C PHE A 5 -13.65 10.67 13.31
N LYS A 6 -12.40 10.22 13.26
CA LYS A 6 -11.62 10.16 12.02
C LYS A 6 -12.24 9.23 10.98
N LEU A 7 -12.74 8.05 11.40
CA LEU A 7 -13.41 7.11 10.49
C LEU A 7 -14.71 7.68 9.91
N ILE A 8 -15.50 8.41 10.71
CA ILE A 8 -16.70 9.10 10.23
C ILE A 8 -16.31 10.21 9.24
N LYS A 9 -15.29 11.02 9.57
CA LYS A 9 -14.77 12.08 8.69
C LYS A 9 -14.27 11.48 7.36
N LEU A 10 -13.53 10.37 7.43
CA LEU A 10 -13.04 9.65 6.26
C LEU A 10 -14.19 9.11 5.39
N ALA A 11 -15.23 8.52 6.01
CA ALA A 11 -16.40 8.03 5.27
C ALA A 11 -17.14 9.16 4.53
N ASN A 12 -17.06 10.41 5.02
CA ASN A 12 -17.63 11.60 4.39
C ASN A 12 -16.68 12.31 3.40
N SER A 13 -15.45 11.84 3.26
CA SER A 13 -14.46 12.47 2.38
C SER A 13 -14.81 12.30 0.91
N ILE A 14 -14.21 13.12 0.06
CA ILE A 14 -14.34 12.99 -1.40
C ILE A 14 -13.79 11.67 -1.93
N TYR A 15 -12.94 10.98 -1.15
CA TYR A 15 -12.42 9.66 -1.48
C TYR A 15 -13.54 8.61 -1.59
N TYR A 16 -14.47 8.57 -0.63
CA TYR A 16 -15.62 7.65 -0.64
C TYR A 16 -16.85 8.21 -1.36
N ALA A 17 -16.87 9.52 -1.65
CA ALA A 17 -17.88 10.20 -2.48
C ALA A 17 -19.34 9.86 -2.15
N GLN A 18 -19.69 9.83 -0.85
CA GLN A 18 -21.06 9.51 -0.42
C GLN A 18 -22.05 10.65 -0.74
N ARG A 19 -23.23 10.27 -1.25
CA ARG A 19 -24.31 11.24 -1.53
C ARG A 19 -25.02 11.74 -0.27
N THR A 20 -25.02 10.95 0.80
CA THR A 20 -25.66 11.24 2.06
C THR A 20 -24.63 11.21 3.18
N LYS A 21 -24.73 12.19 4.09
CA LYS A 21 -23.81 12.33 5.23
C LYS A 21 -23.82 11.08 6.11
N VAL A 22 -22.62 10.59 6.43
CA VAL A 22 -22.39 9.53 7.40
C VAL A 22 -22.20 10.15 8.78
N ASP A 23 -23.02 9.77 9.73
CA ASP A 23 -23.10 10.33 11.09
C ASP A 23 -22.80 9.32 12.19
N THR A 24 -22.77 8.03 11.85
CA THR A 24 -22.54 6.94 12.80
C THR A 24 -21.40 6.03 12.34
N ILE A 25 -20.72 5.40 13.32
CA ILE A 25 -19.68 4.40 13.02
C ILE A 25 -20.26 3.18 12.27
N LYS A 26 -21.49 2.78 12.59
CA LYS A 26 -22.18 1.67 11.89
C LYS A 26 -22.30 1.98 10.40
N ARG A 27 -22.68 3.22 10.05
CA ARG A 27 -22.82 3.66 8.66
C ARG A 27 -21.44 3.82 8.00
N ALA A 28 -20.42 4.31 8.74
CA ALA A 28 -19.05 4.36 8.25
C ALA A 28 -18.53 2.95 7.90
N VAL A 29 -18.80 1.94 8.75
CA VAL A 29 -18.46 0.53 8.46
C VAL A 29 -19.18 0.02 7.20
N THR A 30 -20.44 0.40 6.97
CA THR A 30 -21.17 0.02 5.75
C THR A 30 -20.55 0.65 4.49
N VAL A 31 -20.08 1.89 4.59
CA VAL A 31 -19.50 2.65 3.46
C VAL A 31 -18.09 2.18 3.13
N ILE A 32 -17.25 2.12 4.15
CA ILE A 32 -15.81 1.82 4.03
C ILE A 32 -15.60 0.30 3.92
N GLY A 33 -16.32 -0.48 4.72
CA GLY A 33 -16.08 -1.90 4.93
C GLY A 33 -15.27 -2.17 6.19
N PHE A 34 -15.60 -3.27 6.89
CA PHE A 34 -14.95 -3.62 8.16
C PHE A 34 -13.44 -3.84 8.02
N ASP A 35 -13.04 -4.65 7.04
CA ASP A 35 -11.62 -4.99 6.80
C ASP A 35 -10.81 -3.73 6.46
N GLU A 36 -11.36 -2.85 5.63
CA GLU A 36 -10.73 -1.59 5.23
C GLU A 36 -10.57 -0.64 6.43
N ILE A 37 -11.59 -0.53 7.30
CA ILE A 37 -11.50 0.21 8.56
C ILE A 37 -10.40 -0.33 9.47
N MET A 38 -10.32 -1.65 9.63
CA MET A 38 -9.27 -2.28 10.46
C MET A 38 -7.87 -1.97 9.91
N GLY A 39 -7.67 -2.08 8.60
CA GLY A 39 -6.41 -1.71 7.95
C GLY A 39 -6.05 -0.24 8.14
N ILE A 40 -7.01 0.67 7.96
CA ILE A 40 -6.82 2.11 8.15
C ILE A 40 -6.49 2.42 9.62
N ALA A 41 -7.25 1.89 10.57
CA ALA A 41 -7.03 2.12 12.00
C ALA A 41 -5.64 1.65 12.47
N LEU A 42 -5.20 0.48 11.97
CA LEU A 42 -3.85 -0.01 12.23
C LEU A 42 -2.79 0.92 11.63
N SER A 43 -2.99 1.31 10.40
CA SER A 43 -2.10 2.22 9.68
C SER A 43 -1.92 3.53 10.42
N MET A 44 -3.03 4.12 10.91
CA MET A 44 -3.02 5.33 11.74
C MET A 44 -2.23 5.10 13.05
N SER A 45 -2.41 3.94 13.68
CA SER A 45 -1.70 3.58 14.92
C SER A 45 -0.19 3.46 14.70
N VAL A 46 0.22 2.86 13.58
CA VAL A 46 1.64 2.76 13.20
C VAL A 46 2.24 4.13 12.94
N LEU A 47 1.56 4.97 12.17
CA LEU A 47 2.01 6.35 11.90
C LEU A 47 2.13 7.16 13.18
N LYS A 48 1.16 7.08 14.08
CA LYS A 48 1.19 7.78 15.37
C LYS A 48 2.37 7.33 16.23
N SER A 49 2.65 6.03 16.30
CA SER A 49 3.80 5.50 17.07
C SER A 49 5.16 5.97 16.55
N MET A 50 5.19 6.56 15.36
CA MET A 50 6.39 7.07 14.69
C MET A 50 6.47 8.58 14.62
N ALA A 51 5.38 9.31 14.91
CA ALA A 51 5.31 10.77 14.82
C ALA A 51 6.40 11.47 15.66
N ASP A 52 6.76 10.89 16.80
CA ASP A 52 7.77 11.43 17.73
C ASP A 52 9.21 11.05 17.37
N LYS A 53 9.42 10.28 16.29
CA LYS A 53 10.76 9.84 15.88
C LYS A 53 11.29 10.73 14.76
N SER A 54 12.54 11.14 14.91
CA SER A 54 13.30 11.89 13.89
C SER A 54 14.35 11.01 13.22
N GLY A 55 14.86 11.46 12.06
CA GLY A 55 15.99 10.80 11.40
C GLY A 55 15.61 9.66 10.45
N PHE A 56 14.36 9.60 10.00
CA PHE A 56 13.95 8.65 8.98
C PHE A 56 14.82 8.71 7.72
N SER A 57 15.16 7.55 7.18
CA SER A 57 15.89 7.44 5.92
C SER A 57 14.98 7.52 4.68
N LEU A 58 13.65 7.46 4.87
CA LEU A 58 12.63 7.64 3.83
C LEU A 58 11.72 8.82 4.17
N ASP A 59 11.17 9.44 3.12
CA ASP A 59 10.03 10.36 3.25
C ASP A 59 8.76 9.55 3.59
N MET A 60 8.37 9.60 4.85
CA MET A 60 7.25 8.85 5.38
C MET A 60 5.92 9.29 4.77
N LYS A 61 5.77 10.61 4.49
CA LYS A 61 4.58 11.15 3.82
C LYS A 61 4.47 10.60 2.40
N ALA A 62 5.57 10.66 1.64
CA ALA A 62 5.61 10.13 0.28
C ALA A 62 5.36 8.62 0.23
N LEU A 63 5.92 7.85 1.19
CA LEU A 63 5.69 6.41 1.30
C LEU A 63 4.22 6.08 1.57
N TRP A 64 3.58 6.86 2.44
CA TRP A 64 2.18 6.66 2.77
C TRP A 64 1.24 7.03 1.63
N MET A 65 1.51 8.15 0.96
CA MET A 65 0.79 8.55 -0.27
C MET A 65 0.90 7.46 -1.34
N HIS A 66 2.09 6.87 -1.51
CA HIS A 66 2.30 5.73 -2.39
C HIS A 66 1.41 4.53 -2.00
N ALA A 67 1.37 4.17 -0.72
CA ALA A 67 0.57 3.03 -0.23
C ALA A 67 -0.94 3.22 -0.47
N ILE A 68 -1.47 4.44 -0.23
CA ILE A 68 -2.87 4.79 -0.50
C ILE A 68 -3.14 4.73 -2.01
N GLY A 69 -2.23 5.27 -2.82
CA GLY A 69 -2.30 5.19 -4.28
C GLY A 69 -2.35 3.74 -4.77
N CYS A 70 -1.49 2.87 -4.22
CA CYS A 70 -1.49 1.43 -4.52
C CYS A 70 -2.80 0.76 -4.15
N ALA A 71 -3.35 1.04 -2.98
CA ALA A 71 -4.63 0.48 -2.53
C ALA A 71 -5.79 0.92 -3.45
N THR A 72 -5.77 2.19 -3.88
CA THR A 72 -6.74 2.76 -4.84
C THR A 72 -6.64 2.09 -6.22
N ALA A 73 -5.43 1.98 -6.77
CA ALA A 73 -5.18 1.33 -8.05
C ALA A 73 -5.55 -0.15 -8.02
N ALA A 74 -5.17 -0.87 -6.95
CA ALA A 74 -5.49 -2.29 -6.80
C ALA A 74 -7.00 -2.53 -6.78
N LYS A 75 -7.77 -1.68 -6.09
CA LYS A 75 -9.23 -1.76 -6.04
C LYS A 75 -9.85 -1.53 -7.42
N GLU A 76 -9.34 -0.57 -8.20
CA GLU A 76 -9.78 -0.30 -9.57
C GLU A 76 -9.48 -1.48 -10.51
N ILE A 77 -8.26 -2.01 -10.47
CA ILE A 77 -7.85 -3.16 -11.26
C ILE A 77 -8.71 -4.38 -10.92
N ALA A 78 -8.86 -4.67 -9.61
CA ALA A 78 -9.65 -5.81 -9.13
C ALA A 78 -11.12 -5.74 -9.56
N LYS A 79 -11.75 -4.55 -9.54
CA LYS A 79 -13.12 -4.36 -10.03
C LYS A 79 -13.30 -4.79 -11.50
N ARG A 80 -12.26 -4.70 -12.31
CA ARG A 80 -12.28 -5.03 -13.75
C ARG A 80 -11.88 -6.48 -14.03
N THR A 81 -10.97 -7.04 -13.22
CA THR A 81 -10.37 -8.37 -13.49
C THR A 81 -10.92 -9.47 -12.58
N ASN A 82 -11.25 -9.14 -11.35
CA ASN A 82 -11.84 -10.07 -10.37
C ASN A 82 -12.66 -9.30 -9.31
N PRO A 83 -13.91 -8.94 -9.59
CA PRO A 83 -14.74 -8.15 -8.68
C PRO A 83 -14.92 -8.76 -7.28
N THR A 84 -14.79 -10.10 -7.15
CA THR A 84 -15.00 -10.82 -5.87
C THR A 84 -13.94 -10.47 -4.81
N ILE A 85 -12.76 -10.01 -5.24
CA ILE A 85 -11.68 -9.59 -4.34
C ILE A 85 -11.49 -8.08 -4.27
N ALA A 86 -12.30 -7.29 -5.00
CA ALA A 86 -12.10 -5.83 -5.10
C ALA A 86 -12.10 -5.11 -3.75
N ASN A 87 -12.91 -5.58 -2.80
CA ASN A 87 -12.93 -5.01 -1.44
C ASN A 87 -11.85 -5.62 -0.52
N LYS A 88 -11.21 -6.72 -0.92
CA LYS A 88 -10.19 -7.43 -0.12
C LYS A 88 -8.76 -6.98 -0.45
N VAL A 89 -8.52 -6.39 -1.62
CA VAL A 89 -7.17 -5.97 -2.05
C VAL A 89 -6.66 -4.71 -1.35
N PHE A 90 -7.56 -3.88 -0.80
CA PHE A 90 -7.22 -2.57 -0.25
C PHE A 90 -6.21 -2.68 0.89
N VAL A 91 -6.53 -3.48 1.92
CA VAL A 91 -5.71 -3.60 3.13
C VAL A 91 -4.33 -4.19 2.85
N PRO A 92 -4.17 -5.35 2.17
CA PRO A 92 -2.84 -5.85 1.86
C PRO A 92 -2.05 -4.88 0.98
N CYS A 93 -2.69 -4.14 0.08
CA CYS A 93 -2.03 -3.13 -0.73
C CYS A 93 -1.59 -1.91 0.10
N LEU A 94 -2.40 -1.48 1.06
CA LEU A 94 -2.05 -0.39 1.97
C LEU A 94 -0.86 -0.75 2.87
N LEU A 95 -0.72 -2.03 3.24
CA LEU A 95 0.28 -2.51 4.20
C LEU A 95 1.50 -3.19 3.56
N HIS A 96 1.55 -3.33 2.21
CA HIS A 96 2.60 -4.12 1.54
C HIS A 96 4.02 -3.63 1.84
N ASP A 97 4.18 -2.34 2.01
CA ASP A 97 5.46 -1.64 2.22
C ASP A 97 5.76 -1.31 3.70
N ILE A 98 4.92 -1.77 4.65
CA ILE A 98 5.07 -1.43 6.08
C ILE A 98 6.43 -1.83 6.66
N GLY A 99 7.09 -2.83 6.10
CA GLY A 99 8.44 -3.23 6.49
C GLY A 99 9.50 -2.16 6.24
N LYS A 100 9.33 -1.31 5.21
CA LYS A 100 10.21 -0.15 4.95
C LYS A 100 10.16 0.86 6.09
N ILE A 101 9.00 1.02 6.70
CA ILE A 101 8.82 1.90 7.85
C ILE A 101 9.68 1.41 9.00
N LEU A 102 9.66 0.08 9.29
CA LEU A 102 10.49 -0.50 10.34
C LEU A 102 11.99 -0.30 10.08
N PHE A 103 12.45 -0.61 8.87
CA PHE A 103 13.84 -0.39 8.49
C PHE A 103 14.24 1.08 8.62
N SER A 104 13.42 1.99 8.09
CA SER A 104 13.70 3.43 8.13
C SER A 104 13.72 3.98 9.57
N THR A 105 12.94 3.39 10.49
CA THR A 105 12.79 3.85 11.86
C THR A 105 13.89 3.32 12.77
N TYR A 106 14.19 2.02 12.68
CA TYR A 106 15.05 1.34 13.65
C TYR A 106 16.46 1.08 13.13
N PHE A 107 16.66 1.14 11.80
CA PHE A 107 17.93 0.87 11.12
C PHE A 107 18.23 1.97 10.09
N SER A 108 18.01 3.21 10.47
CA SER A 108 18.02 4.35 9.53
C SER A 108 19.37 4.53 8.81
N GLU A 109 20.48 4.29 9.48
CA GLU A 109 21.83 4.40 8.90
C GLU A 109 22.09 3.30 7.87
N GLU A 110 21.78 2.05 8.22
CA GLU A 110 21.92 0.90 7.34
C GLU A 110 20.95 1.04 6.16
N TYR A 111 19.75 1.56 6.39
CA TYR A 111 18.76 1.75 5.32
C TYR A 111 19.15 2.89 4.36
N ARG A 112 19.90 3.89 4.80
CA ARG A 112 20.54 4.86 3.89
C ARG A 112 21.54 4.17 2.96
N LYS A 113 22.35 3.21 3.47
CA LYS A 113 23.24 2.39 2.63
C LYS A 113 22.46 1.53 1.63
N VAL A 114 21.35 0.92 2.05
CA VAL A 114 20.44 0.18 1.14
C VAL A 114 19.99 1.07 -0.01
N ARG A 115 19.53 2.28 0.29
CA ARG A 115 19.10 3.24 -0.74
C ARG A 115 20.23 3.63 -1.69
N GLN A 116 21.42 3.89 -1.15
CA GLN A 116 22.60 4.20 -1.95
C GLN A 116 22.93 3.03 -2.90
N VAL A 117 23.01 1.81 -2.38
CA VAL A 117 23.27 0.59 -3.20
C VAL A 117 22.20 0.42 -4.28
N SER A 118 20.92 0.64 -3.93
CA SER A 118 19.81 0.53 -4.89
C SER A 118 19.93 1.58 -6.01
N MET A 119 20.28 2.81 -5.69
CA MET A 119 20.44 3.90 -6.66
C MET A 119 21.65 3.70 -7.57
N GLU A 120 22.81 3.39 -7.01
CA GLU A 120 24.06 3.20 -7.76
C GLU A 120 23.97 2.00 -8.71
N ALA A 121 23.45 0.88 -8.23
CA ALA A 121 23.29 -0.34 -9.03
C ALA A 121 22.02 -0.34 -9.92
N ARG A 122 21.16 0.68 -9.83
CA ARG A 122 19.85 0.73 -10.49
C ARG A 122 19.04 -0.56 -10.28
N THR A 123 19.06 -1.08 -9.05
CA THR A 123 18.34 -2.30 -8.68
C THR A 123 17.11 -1.95 -7.83
N PRO A 124 16.06 -2.80 -7.82
CA PRO A 124 14.94 -2.62 -6.93
C PRO A 124 15.38 -2.60 -5.47
N LEU A 125 14.70 -1.81 -4.64
CA LEU A 125 15.05 -1.61 -3.23
C LEU A 125 15.10 -2.93 -2.45
N TYR A 126 14.12 -3.85 -2.69
CA TYR A 126 14.10 -5.15 -2.04
C TYR A 126 15.35 -6.02 -2.32
N ALA A 127 15.95 -5.84 -3.51
CA ALA A 127 17.17 -6.56 -3.85
C ALA A 127 18.40 -5.98 -3.13
N ALA A 128 18.44 -4.66 -2.92
CA ALA A 128 19.46 -4.00 -2.10
C ALA A 128 19.29 -4.35 -0.61
N GLU A 129 18.04 -4.41 -0.11
CA GLU A 129 17.74 -4.86 1.25
C GLU A 129 18.29 -6.28 1.51
N MET A 130 18.05 -7.20 0.59
CA MET A 130 18.60 -8.57 0.67
C MET A 130 20.13 -8.62 0.73
N LYS A 131 20.84 -7.66 0.11
CA LYS A 131 22.29 -7.58 0.16
C LYS A 131 22.81 -7.05 1.50
N VAL A 132 22.08 -6.14 2.14
CA VAL A 132 22.52 -5.46 3.37
C VAL A 132 22.01 -6.15 4.62
N PHE A 133 20.74 -6.60 4.61
CA PHE A 133 20.06 -7.17 5.78
C PHE A 133 19.81 -8.69 5.67
N GLU A 134 20.06 -9.30 4.51
CA GLU A 134 19.66 -10.68 4.20
C GLU A 134 18.13 -10.90 4.30
N LEU A 135 17.37 -9.80 4.38
CA LEU A 135 15.93 -9.76 4.59
C LEU A 135 15.34 -8.57 3.84
N ASP A 136 14.26 -8.79 3.07
CA ASP A 136 13.55 -7.72 2.38
C ASP A 136 12.36 -7.16 3.21
N HIS A 137 11.91 -5.95 2.88
CA HIS A 137 10.79 -5.32 3.56
C HIS A 137 9.48 -6.12 3.47
N ALA A 138 9.29 -6.89 2.40
CA ALA A 138 8.10 -7.75 2.25
C ALA A 138 8.10 -8.89 3.27
N SER A 139 9.27 -9.44 3.60
CA SER A 139 9.47 -10.43 4.66
C SER A 139 9.20 -9.83 6.03
N VAL A 140 9.74 -8.64 6.28
CA VAL A 140 9.53 -7.90 7.54
C VAL A 140 8.05 -7.56 7.72
N ALA A 141 7.38 -7.08 6.65
CA ALA A 141 5.94 -6.82 6.67
C ALA A 141 5.15 -8.07 7.05
N ALA A 142 5.45 -9.21 6.44
CA ALA A 142 4.77 -10.48 6.74
C ALA A 142 4.96 -10.92 8.20
N LEU A 143 6.17 -10.80 8.76
CA LEU A 143 6.46 -11.10 10.18
C LEU A 143 5.66 -10.19 11.12
N LEU A 144 5.60 -8.90 10.82
CA LEU A 144 4.87 -7.91 11.60
C LEU A 144 3.36 -8.19 11.57
N LEU A 145 2.80 -8.39 10.39
CA LEU A 145 1.38 -8.69 10.20
C LEU A 145 0.98 -10.00 10.89
N LYS A 146 1.85 -11.02 10.84
CA LYS A 146 1.65 -12.28 11.58
C LYS A 146 1.63 -12.04 13.09
N ARG A 147 2.55 -11.22 13.63
CA ARG A 147 2.56 -10.85 15.06
C ARG A 147 1.30 -10.10 15.47
N TRP A 148 0.69 -9.37 14.58
CA TRP A 148 -0.59 -8.67 14.81
C TRP A 148 -1.82 -9.53 14.51
N ASN A 149 -1.64 -10.84 14.30
CA ASN A 149 -2.70 -11.81 14.03
C ASN A 149 -3.57 -11.50 12.80
N PHE A 150 -2.97 -10.89 11.75
CA PHE A 150 -3.66 -10.73 10.48
C PHE A 150 -3.89 -12.08 9.79
N PRO A 151 -4.97 -12.23 9.00
CA PRO A 151 -5.22 -13.44 8.23
C PRO A 151 -4.22 -13.60 7.07
N ASN A 152 -4.01 -14.83 6.63
CA ASN A 152 -3.12 -15.16 5.51
C ASN A 152 -3.51 -14.44 4.22
N SER A 153 -4.78 -14.08 4.03
CA SER A 153 -5.27 -13.28 2.90
C SER A 153 -4.67 -11.87 2.83
N ILE A 154 -4.07 -11.38 3.93
CA ILE A 154 -3.33 -10.11 4.00
C ILE A 154 -1.83 -10.38 4.04
N ILE A 155 -1.38 -11.30 4.89
CA ILE A 155 0.05 -11.61 5.09
C ILE A 155 0.71 -12.09 3.80
N ILE A 156 0.11 -13.07 3.13
CA ILE A 156 0.72 -13.73 1.98
C ILE A 156 0.88 -12.79 0.78
N PRO A 157 -0.15 -12.00 0.38
CA PRO A 157 0.03 -11.01 -0.68
C PRO A 157 1.11 -9.97 -0.36
N CYS A 158 1.21 -9.48 0.88
CA CYS A 158 2.28 -8.57 1.30
C CYS A 158 3.66 -9.24 1.19
N ARG A 159 3.79 -10.51 1.60
CA ARG A 159 5.04 -11.27 1.55
C ARG A 159 5.58 -11.45 0.15
N TYR A 160 4.69 -11.68 -0.81
CA TYR A 160 5.06 -12.08 -2.17
C TYR A 160 4.86 -10.99 -3.23
N HIS A 161 4.55 -9.75 -2.84
CA HIS A 161 4.23 -8.70 -3.81
C HIS A 161 5.37 -8.36 -4.79
N HIS A 162 6.63 -8.66 -4.46
CA HIS A 162 7.76 -8.57 -5.39
C HIS A 162 8.05 -9.87 -6.14
N LYS A 163 7.55 -11.00 -5.66
CA LYS A 163 7.79 -12.34 -6.24
C LYS A 163 6.46 -13.10 -6.41
N PRO A 164 5.49 -12.54 -7.18
CA PRO A 164 4.14 -13.12 -7.27
C PRO A 164 4.12 -14.53 -7.89
N ASP A 165 5.14 -14.91 -8.65
CA ASP A 165 5.23 -16.26 -9.20
C ASP A 165 5.52 -17.33 -8.13
N ALA A 166 6.15 -16.95 -7.02
CA ALA A 166 6.41 -17.84 -5.88
C ALA A 166 5.24 -17.84 -4.85
N CYS A 167 4.19 -17.06 -5.09
CA CYS A 167 3.04 -16.99 -4.20
C CYS A 167 2.18 -18.26 -4.29
N PRO A 168 1.65 -18.78 -3.17
CA PRO A 168 0.66 -19.85 -3.17
C PRO A 168 -0.52 -19.55 -4.10
N PRO A 169 -1.04 -20.57 -4.83
CA PRO A 169 -2.04 -20.38 -5.88
C PRO A 169 -3.29 -19.60 -5.45
N GLU A 170 -3.79 -19.86 -4.24
CA GLU A 170 -5.01 -19.23 -3.70
C GLU A 170 -4.88 -17.72 -3.49
N PHE A 171 -3.66 -17.18 -3.30
CA PHE A 171 -3.40 -15.75 -3.13
C PHE A 171 -2.73 -15.10 -4.35
N LYS A 172 -2.38 -15.89 -5.35
CA LYS A 172 -1.55 -15.46 -6.48
C LYS A 172 -2.18 -14.31 -7.26
N HIS A 173 -3.47 -14.37 -7.56
CA HIS A 173 -4.13 -13.33 -8.34
C HIS A 173 -4.15 -11.99 -7.60
N MET A 174 -4.47 -12.00 -6.30
CA MET A 174 -4.39 -10.80 -5.45
C MET A 174 -2.97 -10.23 -5.41
N THR A 175 -1.96 -11.08 -5.24
CA THR A 175 -0.55 -10.68 -5.22
C THR A 175 -0.10 -10.05 -6.54
N LEU A 176 -0.56 -10.59 -7.68
CA LEU A 176 -0.33 -10.01 -9.00
C LEU A 176 -0.96 -8.63 -9.14
N ILE A 177 -2.19 -8.43 -8.64
CA ILE A 177 -2.86 -7.12 -8.65
C ILE A 177 -2.06 -6.11 -7.80
N ILE A 178 -1.56 -6.49 -6.62
CA ILE A 178 -0.72 -5.62 -5.77
C ILE A 178 0.59 -5.25 -6.47
N ASN A 179 1.26 -6.23 -7.09
CA ASN A 179 2.48 -5.98 -7.86
C ASN A 179 2.23 -4.99 -9.02
N MET A 180 1.13 -5.17 -9.77
CA MET A 180 0.75 -4.26 -10.85
C MET A 180 0.41 -2.87 -10.31
N ALA A 181 -0.38 -2.76 -9.24
CA ALA A 181 -0.75 -1.48 -8.63
C ALA A 181 0.48 -0.71 -8.15
N ASN A 182 1.42 -1.37 -7.47
CA ASN A 182 2.70 -0.80 -7.06
C ASN A 182 3.48 -0.22 -8.26
N TYR A 183 3.58 -0.98 -9.36
CA TYR A 183 4.23 -0.51 -10.60
C TYR A 183 3.53 0.73 -11.19
N LEU A 184 2.19 0.70 -11.31
CA LEU A 184 1.43 1.79 -11.92
C LEU A 184 1.48 3.08 -11.10
N VAL A 185 1.45 2.99 -9.78
CA VAL A 185 1.53 4.15 -8.88
C VAL A 185 2.91 4.81 -8.97
N GLN A 186 3.99 4.03 -9.04
CA GLN A 186 5.33 4.55 -9.30
C GLN A 186 5.41 5.25 -10.67
N LYS A 187 4.80 4.68 -11.72
CA LYS A 187 4.69 5.29 -13.04
C LYS A 187 3.85 6.56 -13.07
N ALA A 188 2.79 6.62 -12.25
CA ALA A 188 1.95 7.80 -12.11
C ALA A 188 2.63 8.94 -11.32
N GLY A 189 3.66 8.63 -10.53
CA GLY A 189 4.35 9.59 -9.67
C GLY A 189 3.56 9.96 -8.41
N ILE A 190 2.67 9.07 -7.93
CA ILE A 190 1.89 9.30 -6.71
C ILE A 190 2.68 8.83 -5.49
N GLY A 191 3.11 9.78 -4.66
CA GLY A 191 4.01 9.49 -3.55
C GLY A 191 5.35 8.89 -4.01
N HIS A 192 6.08 8.26 -3.11
CA HIS A 192 7.35 7.61 -3.45
C HIS A 192 7.66 6.44 -2.53
N SER A 193 7.88 5.26 -3.10
CA SER A 193 8.15 4.02 -2.35
C SER A 193 9.61 3.84 -1.91
N GLY A 194 10.48 4.77 -2.25
CA GLY A 194 11.93 4.62 -2.09
C GLY A 194 12.62 3.87 -3.23
N ASN A 195 11.87 3.21 -4.12
CA ASN A 195 12.44 2.51 -5.27
C ASN A 195 12.93 3.48 -6.35
N PRO A 196 14.19 3.36 -6.83
CA PRO A 196 14.67 4.16 -7.95
C PRO A 196 14.13 3.69 -9.30
N VAL A 197 13.70 2.42 -9.40
CA VAL A 197 13.23 1.79 -10.64
C VAL A 197 11.90 1.08 -10.41
N PRO A 198 10.82 1.47 -11.11
CA PRO A 198 9.56 0.74 -11.09
C PRO A 198 9.73 -0.67 -11.68
N VAL A 199 9.26 -1.69 -10.95
CA VAL A 199 9.37 -3.09 -11.39
C VAL A 199 8.01 -3.77 -11.34
N ALA A 200 7.62 -4.38 -12.47
CA ALA A 200 6.47 -5.28 -12.56
C ALA A 200 6.94 -6.71 -12.82
N ALA A 201 6.12 -7.68 -12.43
CA ALA A 201 6.36 -9.08 -12.78
C ALA A 201 6.31 -9.26 -14.30
N ARG A 202 7.12 -10.21 -14.80
CA ARG A 202 7.12 -10.53 -16.25
C ARG A 202 5.71 -10.95 -16.70
N ASN A 203 5.27 -10.42 -17.84
CA ASN A 203 3.94 -10.68 -18.42
C ASN A 203 2.77 -10.37 -17.46
N ILE A 204 2.93 -9.34 -16.60
CA ILE A 204 1.95 -9.01 -15.55
C ILE A 204 0.54 -8.74 -16.12
N ILE A 205 0.44 -8.11 -17.29
CA ILE A 205 -0.82 -7.80 -17.97
C ILE A 205 -1.63 -9.07 -18.21
N ASN A 206 -1.01 -10.06 -18.86
CA ASN A 206 -1.65 -11.35 -19.14
C ASN A 206 -1.98 -12.13 -17.85
N LYS A 207 -1.09 -12.11 -16.87
CA LYS A 207 -1.26 -12.82 -15.59
C LYS A 207 -2.41 -12.25 -14.75
N VAL A 208 -2.63 -10.94 -14.83
CA VAL A 208 -3.76 -10.27 -14.15
C VAL A 208 -5.05 -10.42 -14.96
N GLY A 209 -4.98 -10.75 -16.25
CA GLY A 209 -6.14 -10.83 -17.13
C GLY A 209 -6.66 -9.45 -17.54
N THR A 210 -5.76 -8.55 -17.90
CA THR A 210 -6.06 -7.16 -18.29
C THR A 210 -5.38 -6.77 -19.59
N ASN A 211 -5.40 -5.51 -19.97
CA ASN A 211 -4.78 -4.98 -21.20
C ASN A 211 -4.14 -3.61 -20.96
N GLU A 212 -3.35 -3.14 -21.90
CA GLU A 212 -2.66 -1.84 -21.88
C GLU A 212 -3.63 -0.65 -21.65
N GLN A 213 -4.82 -0.71 -22.22
CA GLN A 213 -5.82 0.36 -22.09
C GLN A 213 -6.25 0.52 -20.61
N VAL A 214 -6.45 -0.58 -19.88
CA VAL A 214 -6.78 -0.54 -18.43
C VAL A 214 -5.62 0.06 -17.63
N LEU A 215 -4.36 -0.23 -17.99
CA LEU A 215 -3.20 0.36 -17.34
C LEU A 215 -3.16 1.88 -17.54
N HIS A 216 -3.35 2.36 -18.78
CA HIS A 216 -3.41 3.79 -19.06
C HIS A 216 -4.52 4.48 -18.29
N LEU A 217 -5.74 3.94 -18.35
CA LEU A 217 -6.88 4.46 -17.60
C LEU A 217 -6.63 4.51 -16.09
N THR A 218 -5.98 3.49 -15.53
CA THR A 218 -5.64 3.48 -14.10
C THR A 218 -4.64 4.59 -13.75
N ILE A 219 -3.62 4.82 -14.58
CA ILE A 219 -2.66 5.92 -14.39
C ILE A 219 -3.36 7.28 -14.47
N GLU A 220 -4.22 7.49 -15.48
CA GLU A 220 -4.98 8.73 -15.62
C GLU A 220 -5.91 8.97 -14.45
N ASN A 221 -6.62 7.93 -14.00
CA ASN A 221 -7.49 8.01 -12.83
C ASN A 221 -6.73 8.30 -11.54
N LEU A 222 -5.55 7.72 -11.35
CA LEU A 222 -4.68 8.03 -10.20
C LEU A 222 -4.32 9.51 -10.18
N LYS A 223 -3.85 10.07 -11.31
CA LYS A 223 -3.51 11.48 -11.43
C LYS A 223 -4.73 12.38 -11.20
N LYS A 224 -5.87 12.05 -11.81
CA LYS A 224 -7.13 12.80 -11.62
C LYS A 224 -7.63 12.77 -10.17
N ASN A 225 -7.38 11.68 -9.45
CA ASN A 225 -7.82 11.50 -8.07
C ASN A 225 -6.70 11.78 -7.04
N GLU A 226 -5.60 12.40 -7.42
CA GLU A 226 -4.48 12.70 -6.53
C GLU A 226 -4.92 13.51 -5.31
N GLU A 227 -5.81 14.51 -5.50
CA GLU A 227 -6.35 15.31 -4.39
C GLU A 227 -7.17 14.47 -3.41
N LYS A 228 -7.91 13.46 -3.88
CA LYS A 228 -8.63 12.53 -3.00
C LYS A 228 -7.69 11.67 -2.18
N ILE A 229 -6.56 11.25 -2.78
CA ILE A 229 -5.51 10.49 -2.10
C ILE A 229 -4.84 11.37 -1.03
N LYS A 230 -4.58 12.64 -1.33
CA LYS A 230 -4.06 13.63 -0.38
C LYS A 230 -5.01 13.88 0.79
N GLU A 231 -6.29 14.05 0.50
CA GLU A 231 -7.31 14.20 1.55
C GLU A 231 -7.39 12.96 2.45
N PHE A 232 -7.40 11.76 1.86
CA PHE A 232 -7.36 10.52 2.61
C PHE A 232 -6.12 10.46 3.54
N PHE A 233 -4.95 10.83 3.02
CA PHE A 233 -3.73 10.91 3.81
C PHE A 233 -3.88 11.88 4.98
N GLN A 234 -4.34 13.11 4.74
CA GLN A 234 -4.53 14.13 5.78
C GLN A 234 -5.47 13.64 6.88
N LEU A 235 -6.64 13.10 6.52
CA LEU A 235 -7.62 12.59 7.47
C LEU A 235 -7.11 11.39 8.31
N THR A 236 -6.13 10.65 7.82
CA THR A 236 -5.53 9.53 8.54
C THR A 236 -4.34 9.93 9.41
N THR A 237 -3.70 11.07 9.13
CA THR A 237 -2.47 11.52 9.82
C THR A 237 -2.66 12.72 10.74
N GLU A 238 -3.65 13.59 10.50
CA GLU A 238 -3.95 14.74 11.38
C GLU A 238 -4.43 14.28 12.77
N GLU A 239 -4.03 14.98 13.82
CA GLU A 239 -4.45 14.73 15.23
C GLU A 239 -5.93 15.02 15.51
#